data_f412741765b0f2343c1a631e2de00d4a
#
_entry.id   f412741765b0f2343c1a631e2de00d4a
#
_cell.length_a   1.000
_cell.length_b   1.000
_cell.length_c   1.000
_cell.angle_alpha   90.00
_cell.angle_beta   90.00
_cell.angle_gamma   90.00
#
_symmetry.space_group_name_H-M   'P 1'
#
loop_
_entity.id
_entity.type
_entity.pdbx_description
1 polymer ?
#
loop_
_entity_poly.entity_id
_entity_poly.type
_entity_poly.pdbx_seq_one_letter_code
_entity_poly.pdbx_strand_id
1 'polypeptide(L)'
;MRESRWMPLFFTIRRVWNQARRIFFVVIVCKTHIFFVSLQSVFELFMAILDFFWRWKAWLRRCGHSRGFGIQSPTAYQFVTDVLCQRLPYYAYDELSKQFPKLRGKELKFCRLLFRLANYQQAKQTFIASSFPEENLVYLLEGNRRSELVSSPENCDLIVVSASDIHDFDSFMDSVSDNAMIVFKDIYFHGKEVDIWRQMKASKCVAMTFDCYDCGVVILGQTMHPSHYLVNL
;
A
#
# COMPACT_ATOMS: atom_id res chain seq x y z
N MET A 1 -37.88 52.41 -53.79
CA MET A 1 -36.55 52.56 -53.24
C MET A 1 -36.61 52.85 -51.74
N ARG A 2 -36.71 51.77 -50.85
CA ARG A 2 -36.67 51.89 -49.37
C ARG A 2 -36.38 50.56 -48.71
N GLU A 3 -35.31 49.87 -49.09
CA GLU A 3 -34.98 48.58 -48.48
C GLU A 3 -33.58 48.47 -47.84
N SER A 4 -32.83 49.56 -47.75
CA SER A 4 -31.42 49.44 -47.34
C SER A 4 -31.10 49.89 -45.90
N ARG A 5 -32.10 50.20 -45.06
CA ARG A 5 -31.86 50.81 -43.73
C ARG A 5 -31.86 49.81 -42.57
N TRP A 6 -32.27 48.56 -42.77
CA TRP A 6 -32.42 47.57 -41.70
C TRP A 6 -31.31 46.49 -41.67
N MET A 7 -30.54 46.38 -42.73
CA MET A 7 -29.46 45.39 -42.83
C MET A 7 -28.36 45.53 -41.76
N PRO A 8 -27.88 46.75 -41.39
CA PRO A 8 -26.83 46.85 -40.36
C PRO A 8 -27.27 46.42 -38.95
N LEU A 9 -28.56 46.70 -38.62
CA LEU A 9 -29.13 46.34 -37.32
C LEU A 9 -29.21 44.79 -37.12
N PHE A 10 -29.59 44.06 -38.17
CA PHE A 10 -29.66 42.59 -38.13
C PHE A 10 -28.28 41.95 -37.90
N PHE A 11 -27.23 42.45 -38.51
CA PHE A 11 -25.86 41.97 -38.33
C PHE A 11 -25.34 42.27 -36.92
N THR A 12 -25.69 43.42 -36.35
CA THR A 12 -25.28 43.82 -35.01
C THR A 12 -26.00 42.96 -33.95
N ILE A 13 -27.30 42.75 -34.08
CA ILE A 13 -28.10 41.90 -33.18
C ILE A 13 -27.60 40.46 -33.22
N ARG A 14 -27.29 39.90 -34.40
CA ARG A 14 -26.77 38.54 -34.56
C ARG A 14 -25.38 38.39 -33.94
N ARG A 15 -24.55 39.42 -34.01
CA ARG A 15 -23.21 39.44 -33.40
C ARG A 15 -23.28 39.47 -31.86
N VAL A 16 -24.17 40.32 -31.30
CA VAL A 16 -24.40 40.39 -29.84
C VAL A 16 -25.00 39.07 -29.30
N TRP A 17 -25.96 38.49 -30.03
CA TRP A 17 -26.54 37.19 -29.66
C TRP A 17 -25.53 36.07 -29.66
N ASN A 18 -24.66 35.97 -30.65
CA ASN A 18 -23.61 34.95 -30.70
C ASN A 18 -22.56 35.14 -29.59
N GLN A 19 -22.26 36.37 -29.22
CA GLN A 19 -21.35 36.68 -28.12
C GLN A 19 -21.96 36.36 -26.75
N ALA A 20 -23.22 36.69 -26.53
CA ALA A 20 -23.98 36.32 -25.34
C ALA A 20 -24.09 34.79 -25.17
N ARG A 21 -24.33 34.06 -26.27
CA ARG A 21 -24.40 32.59 -26.27
C ARG A 21 -23.05 31.95 -25.91
N ARG A 22 -21.93 32.51 -26.37
CA ARG A 22 -20.58 32.05 -25.98
C ARG A 22 -20.30 32.29 -24.51
N ILE A 23 -20.65 33.46 -23.99
CA ILE A 23 -20.46 33.81 -22.57
C ILE A 23 -21.32 32.88 -21.67
N PHE A 24 -22.59 32.67 -22.08
CA PHE A 24 -23.51 31.79 -21.34
C PHE A 24 -23.01 30.33 -21.31
N PHE A 25 -22.46 29.85 -22.43
CA PHE A 25 -21.86 28.49 -22.50
C PHE A 25 -20.62 28.38 -21.62
N VAL A 26 -19.75 29.39 -21.62
CA VAL A 26 -18.54 29.42 -20.74
C VAL A 26 -18.95 29.44 -19.28
N VAL A 27 -19.96 30.23 -18.90
CA VAL A 27 -20.45 30.31 -17.51
C VAL A 27 -21.06 29.01 -17.04
N ILE A 28 -21.80 28.30 -17.89
CA ILE A 28 -22.35 26.94 -17.56
C ILE A 28 -21.23 25.94 -17.39
N VAL A 29 -20.25 25.91 -18.29
CA VAL A 29 -19.10 24.97 -18.19
C VAL A 29 -18.28 25.27 -16.93
N CYS A 30 -18.02 26.53 -16.61
CA CYS A 30 -17.32 26.88 -15.36
C CYS A 30 -18.13 26.50 -14.10
N LYS A 31 -19.44 26.71 -14.09
CA LYS A 31 -20.29 26.31 -12.95
C LYS A 31 -20.36 24.81 -12.76
N THR A 32 -20.46 24.04 -13.83
CA THR A 32 -20.45 22.56 -13.76
C THR A 32 -19.08 22.04 -13.33
N HIS A 33 -18.00 22.66 -13.77
CA HIS A 33 -16.64 22.28 -13.37
C HIS A 33 -16.38 22.56 -11.88
N ILE A 34 -16.79 23.72 -11.36
CA ILE A 34 -16.68 24.08 -9.93
C ILE A 34 -17.55 23.14 -9.08
N PHE A 35 -18.77 22.83 -9.53
CA PHE A 35 -19.65 21.89 -8.83
C PHE A 35 -19.05 20.48 -8.80
N PHE A 36 -18.46 20.01 -9.90
CA PHE A 36 -17.82 18.70 -9.98
C PHE A 36 -16.58 18.59 -9.09
N VAL A 37 -15.74 19.63 -9.07
CA VAL A 37 -14.56 19.71 -8.19
C VAL A 37 -14.96 19.75 -6.72
N SER A 38 -16.02 20.47 -6.35
CA SER A 38 -16.51 20.50 -4.96
C SER A 38 -17.12 19.16 -4.52
N LEU A 39 -17.81 18.46 -5.43
CA LEU A 39 -18.35 17.12 -5.15
C LEU A 39 -17.24 16.09 -4.96
N GLN A 40 -16.20 16.16 -5.76
CA GLN A 40 -15.04 15.28 -5.66
C GLN A 40 -14.32 15.47 -4.32
N SER A 41 -14.08 16.73 -3.91
CA SER A 41 -13.42 17.00 -2.62
C SER A 41 -14.27 16.54 -1.41
N VAL A 42 -15.60 16.67 -1.48
CA VAL A 42 -16.51 16.14 -0.45
C VAL A 42 -16.46 14.61 -0.42
N PHE A 43 -16.42 13.97 -1.58
CA PHE A 43 -16.29 12.51 -1.67
C PHE A 43 -14.96 12.01 -1.11
N GLU A 44 -13.85 12.67 -1.45
CA GLU A 44 -12.52 12.35 -0.90
C GLU A 44 -12.48 12.50 0.63
N LEU A 45 -13.06 13.58 1.15
CA LEU A 45 -13.17 13.80 2.59
C LEU A 45 -14.03 12.71 3.26
N PHE A 46 -15.14 12.33 2.64
CA PHE A 46 -16.01 11.27 3.15
C PHE A 46 -15.29 9.91 3.17
N MET A 47 -14.56 9.57 2.09
CA MET A 47 -13.76 8.35 2.02
C MET A 47 -12.64 8.35 3.07
N ALA A 48 -11.97 9.49 3.28
CA ALA A 48 -10.94 9.62 4.33
C ALA A 48 -11.52 9.43 5.75
N ILE A 49 -12.73 9.94 6.01
CA ILE A 49 -13.44 9.74 7.28
C ILE A 49 -13.80 8.27 7.47
N LEU A 50 -14.31 7.60 6.44
CA LEU A 50 -14.63 6.17 6.49
C LEU A 50 -13.36 5.34 6.76
N ASP A 51 -12.26 5.62 6.05
CA ASP A 51 -10.99 4.93 6.27
C ASP A 51 -10.49 5.14 7.71
N PHE A 52 -10.57 6.37 8.23
CA PHE A 52 -10.24 6.67 9.62
C PHE A 52 -11.05 5.81 10.61
N PHE A 53 -12.38 5.68 10.43
CA PHE A 53 -13.23 4.85 11.30
C PHE A 53 -12.90 3.36 11.19
N TRP A 54 -12.64 2.85 9.98
CA TRP A 54 -12.25 1.45 9.79
C TRP A 54 -10.89 1.15 10.43
N ARG A 55 -9.91 2.05 10.27
CA ARG A 55 -8.59 1.94 10.91
C ARG A 55 -8.69 2.01 12.44
N TRP A 56 -9.50 2.92 12.96
CA TRP A 56 -9.74 3.05 14.39
C TRP A 56 -10.39 1.78 14.98
N LYS A 57 -11.42 1.23 14.34
CA LYS A 57 -12.04 -0.04 14.71
C LYS A 57 -11.05 -1.21 14.66
N ALA A 58 -10.21 -1.27 13.62
CA ALA A 58 -9.17 -2.28 13.49
C ALA A 58 -8.12 -2.14 14.61
N TRP A 59 -7.72 -0.90 14.94
CA TRP A 59 -6.79 -0.61 16.03
C TRP A 59 -7.38 -1.04 17.39
N LEU A 60 -8.65 -0.74 17.68
CA LEU A 60 -9.32 -1.18 18.93
C LEU A 60 -9.31 -2.70 19.08
N ARG A 61 -9.53 -3.45 17.99
CA ARG A 61 -9.47 -4.91 18.02
C ARG A 61 -8.06 -5.45 18.28
N ARG A 62 -7.03 -4.68 17.93
CA ARG A 62 -5.62 -5.05 18.01
C ARG A 62 -4.88 -4.43 19.20
N CYS A 63 -5.49 -3.50 19.92
CA CYS A 63 -4.81 -2.83 21.04
C CYS A 63 -4.35 -3.80 22.13
N GLY A 64 -5.08 -4.89 22.34
CA GLY A 64 -4.69 -5.98 23.23
C GLY A 64 -3.55 -6.88 22.71
N HIS A 65 -3.14 -6.73 21.45
CA HIS A 65 -2.08 -7.52 20.81
C HIS A 65 -0.84 -6.67 20.50
N SER A 66 -0.62 -5.62 21.27
CA SER A 66 0.54 -4.74 21.12
C SER A 66 1.79 -5.41 21.68
N ARG A 67 2.92 -5.28 20.97
CA ARG A 67 4.24 -5.72 21.43
C ARG A 67 4.32 -7.19 21.85
N GLY A 68 3.58 -8.06 21.17
CA GLY A 68 3.63 -9.50 21.45
C GLY A 68 2.77 -9.95 22.63
N PHE A 69 1.95 -9.07 23.23
CA PHE A 69 1.03 -9.50 24.30
C PHE A 69 0.07 -10.58 23.79
N GLY A 70 -0.05 -11.68 24.55
CA GLY A 70 -0.89 -12.82 24.18
C GLY A 70 -0.22 -13.86 23.26
N ILE A 71 1.02 -13.65 22.83
CA ILE A 71 1.78 -14.62 22.04
C ILE A 71 2.46 -15.61 22.98
N GLN A 72 2.08 -16.89 22.87
CA GLN A 72 2.62 -17.96 23.73
C GLN A 72 3.88 -18.59 23.15
N SER A 73 4.09 -18.56 21.84
CA SER A 73 5.29 -19.08 21.18
C SER A 73 6.50 -18.18 21.46
N PRO A 74 7.58 -18.68 22.09
CA PRO A 74 8.79 -17.87 22.34
C PRO A 74 9.41 -17.30 21.07
N THR A 75 9.49 -18.09 20.00
CA THR A 75 10.02 -17.67 18.70
C THR A 75 9.18 -16.56 18.07
N ALA A 76 7.85 -16.72 18.06
CA ALA A 76 6.94 -15.69 17.53
C ALA A 76 6.99 -14.43 18.39
N TYR A 77 7.08 -14.56 19.72
CA TYR A 77 7.22 -13.44 20.63
C TYR A 77 8.50 -12.62 20.35
N GLN A 78 9.65 -13.31 20.25
CA GLN A 78 10.92 -12.66 19.91
C GLN A 78 10.84 -11.96 18.54
N PHE A 79 10.29 -12.62 17.52
CA PHE A 79 10.13 -12.00 16.21
C PHE A 79 9.27 -10.73 16.25
N VAL A 80 8.17 -10.73 17.01
CA VAL A 80 7.32 -9.56 17.15
C VAL A 80 8.02 -8.44 17.92
N THR A 81 8.70 -8.73 19.03
CA THR A 81 9.36 -7.71 19.84
C THR A 81 10.61 -7.14 19.20
N ASP A 82 11.44 -7.99 18.63
CA ASP A 82 12.79 -7.66 18.19
C ASP A 82 12.86 -7.23 16.72
N VAL A 83 11.83 -7.56 15.94
CA VAL A 83 11.77 -7.22 14.51
C VAL A 83 10.56 -6.34 14.18
N LEU A 84 9.34 -6.84 14.40
CA LEU A 84 8.13 -6.12 13.96
C LEU A 84 7.92 -4.82 14.74
N CYS A 85 7.98 -4.87 16.07
CA CYS A 85 7.72 -3.74 16.98
C CYS A 85 8.99 -3.00 17.43
N GLN A 86 10.15 -3.35 16.88
CA GLN A 86 11.41 -2.73 17.28
C GLN A 86 11.42 -1.22 16.98
N ARG A 87 11.88 -0.42 17.92
CA ARG A 87 11.96 1.05 17.84
C ARG A 87 13.39 1.60 17.92
N LEU A 88 14.39 0.72 17.97
CA LEU A 88 15.77 1.15 18.03
C LEU A 88 16.15 1.94 16.78
N PRO A 89 16.91 3.05 16.92
CA PRO A 89 17.43 3.78 15.79
C PRO A 89 18.56 2.96 15.13
N TYR A 90 18.46 2.75 13.83
CA TYR A 90 19.57 2.24 13.03
C TYR A 90 20.32 3.41 12.41
N TYR A 91 21.64 3.32 12.29
CA TYR A 91 22.48 4.37 11.68
C TYR A 91 22.01 4.71 10.25
N ALA A 92 21.57 3.71 9.48
CA ALA A 92 21.06 3.92 8.15
C ALA A 92 19.80 4.81 8.07
N TYR A 93 19.00 4.90 9.14
CA TYR A 93 17.77 5.68 9.12
C TYR A 93 17.99 7.18 8.95
N ASP A 94 19.10 7.72 9.45
CA ASP A 94 19.44 9.14 9.30
C ASP A 94 19.81 9.47 7.85
N GLU A 95 20.56 8.60 7.19
CA GLU A 95 20.93 8.74 5.78
C GLU A 95 19.70 8.58 4.87
N LEU A 96 18.92 7.53 5.09
CA LEU A 96 17.69 7.24 4.34
C LEU A 96 16.64 8.35 4.50
N SER A 97 16.53 8.95 5.69
CA SER A 97 15.62 10.08 5.92
C SER A 97 16.04 11.34 5.17
N LYS A 98 17.34 11.55 4.93
CA LYS A 98 17.87 12.65 4.10
C LYS A 98 17.62 12.38 2.61
N GLN A 99 17.75 11.12 2.17
CA GLN A 99 17.50 10.72 0.79
C GLN A 99 16.00 10.83 0.43
N PHE A 100 15.11 10.46 1.37
CA PHE A 100 13.66 10.47 1.16
C PHE A 100 12.93 11.40 2.15
N PRO A 101 13.10 12.73 2.07
CA PRO A 101 12.56 13.67 3.07
C PRO A 101 11.04 13.80 3.06
N LYS A 102 10.37 13.35 1.99
CA LYS A 102 8.90 13.36 1.86
C LYS A 102 8.24 12.11 2.45
N LEU A 103 9.00 11.06 2.72
CA LEU A 103 8.49 9.80 3.22
C LEU A 103 8.03 9.94 4.68
N ARG A 104 6.74 9.72 4.95
CA ARG A 104 6.13 9.90 6.28
C ARG A 104 5.00 8.91 6.55
N GLY A 105 4.55 8.86 7.80
CA GLY A 105 3.38 8.09 8.22
C GLY A 105 3.52 6.58 8.00
N LYS A 106 2.51 5.99 7.37
CA LYS A 106 2.44 4.54 7.12
C LYS A 106 3.52 4.05 6.16
N GLU A 107 3.85 4.82 5.13
CA GLU A 107 4.88 4.44 4.16
C GLU A 107 6.27 4.38 4.82
N LEU A 108 6.62 5.36 5.64
CA LEU A 108 7.88 5.33 6.41
C LEU A 108 7.93 4.14 7.37
N LYS A 109 6.81 3.82 8.04
CA LYS A 109 6.74 2.63 8.91
C LYS A 109 6.97 1.34 8.13
N PHE A 110 6.36 1.23 6.95
CA PHE A 110 6.53 0.07 6.07
C PHE A 110 7.97 -0.05 5.56
N CYS A 111 8.59 1.02 5.07
CA CYS A 111 10.00 1.03 4.67
C CYS A 111 10.93 0.58 5.80
N ARG A 112 10.75 1.13 7.01
CA ARG A 112 11.52 0.72 8.20
C ARG A 112 11.26 -0.74 8.59
N LEU A 113 10.06 -1.26 8.35
CA LEU A 113 9.75 -2.67 8.54
C LEU A 113 10.53 -3.53 7.55
N LEU A 114 10.53 -3.17 6.25
CA LEU A 114 11.31 -3.88 5.23
C LEU A 114 12.79 -3.94 5.58
N PHE A 115 13.36 -2.82 6.03
CA PHE A 115 14.75 -2.77 6.51
C PHE A 115 15.00 -3.78 7.63
N ARG A 116 14.13 -3.82 8.66
CA ARG A 116 14.29 -4.74 9.80
C ARG A 116 14.12 -6.20 9.39
N LEU A 117 13.16 -6.50 8.50
CA LEU A 117 12.94 -7.86 7.99
C LEU A 117 14.13 -8.34 7.16
N ALA A 118 14.69 -7.50 6.29
CA ALA A 118 15.89 -7.82 5.53
C ALA A 118 17.11 -8.05 6.45
N ASN A 119 17.27 -7.20 7.48
CA ASN A 119 18.33 -7.34 8.46
C ASN A 119 18.17 -8.61 9.33
N TYR A 120 16.94 -9.01 9.62
CA TYR A 120 16.67 -10.23 10.38
C TYR A 120 16.86 -11.50 9.55
N GLN A 121 16.27 -11.53 8.36
CA GLN A 121 16.25 -12.72 7.48
C GLN A 121 17.65 -13.01 6.91
N GLN A 122 18.50 -11.98 6.71
CA GLN A 122 19.81 -12.11 6.07
C GLN A 122 19.74 -12.92 4.75
N ALA A 123 18.69 -12.66 3.97
CA ALA A 123 18.39 -13.34 2.73
C ALA A 123 19.56 -13.25 1.74
N LYS A 124 19.88 -14.34 1.05
CA LYS A 124 20.86 -14.35 -0.04
C LYS A 124 20.24 -13.76 -1.30
N GLN A 125 19.01 -14.17 -1.60
CA GLN A 125 18.23 -13.68 -2.73
C GLN A 125 16.95 -13.01 -2.25
N THR A 126 16.73 -11.80 -2.73
CA THR A 126 15.56 -10.98 -2.38
C THR A 126 14.82 -10.57 -3.64
N PHE A 127 13.53 -10.72 -3.64
CA PHE A 127 12.62 -10.24 -4.67
C PHE A 127 11.72 -9.14 -4.12
N ILE A 128 11.55 -8.07 -4.90
CA ILE A 128 10.52 -7.05 -4.69
C ILE A 128 9.80 -6.80 -6.00
N ALA A 129 8.46 -6.80 -5.98
CA ALA A 129 7.68 -6.56 -7.19
C ALA A 129 7.90 -5.14 -7.73
N SER A 130 7.85 -5.00 -9.06
CA SER A 130 8.08 -3.71 -9.75
C SER A 130 7.01 -2.65 -9.46
N SER A 131 5.89 -3.03 -8.86
CA SER A 131 4.83 -2.14 -8.40
C SER A 131 5.23 -1.27 -7.20
N PHE A 132 6.32 -1.61 -6.50
CA PHE A 132 6.77 -0.88 -5.31
C PHE A 132 7.62 0.33 -5.68
N PRO A 133 7.44 1.47 -4.94
CA PRO A 133 8.29 2.65 -5.09
C PRO A 133 9.76 2.39 -4.76
N GLU A 134 10.64 3.22 -5.30
CA GLU A 134 12.10 3.12 -5.12
C GLU A 134 12.53 3.13 -3.65
N GLU A 135 11.88 3.94 -2.81
CA GLU A 135 12.17 4.01 -1.39
C GLU A 135 12.04 2.66 -0.67
N ASN A 136 11.07 1.83 -1.05
CA ASN A 136 10.90 0.49 -0.47
C ASN A 136 12.09 -0.41 -0.81
N LEU A 137 12.55 -0.35 -2.06
CA LEU A 137 13.71 -1.10 -2.54
C LEU A 137 14.99 -0.66 -1.80
N VAL A 138 15.22 0.64 -1.69
CA VAL A 138 16.43 1.17 -1.03
C VAL A 138 16.46 0.79 0.46
N TYR A 139 15.34 0.93 1.19
CA TYR A 139 15.27 0.49 2.59
C TYR A 139 15.50 -1.01 2.75
N LEU A 140 14.98 -1.82 1.84
CA LEU A 140 15.15 -3.27 1.84
C LEU A 140 16.62 -3.66 1.66
N LEU A 141 17.30 -3.10 0.66
CA LEU A 141 18.71 -3.38 0.36
C LEU A 141 19.66 -2.83 1.45
N GLU A 142 19.35 -1.67 2.03
CA GLU A 142 20.13 -1.16 3.16
C GLU A 142 20.01 -2.02 4.43
N GLY A 143 18.90 -2.74 4.60
CA GLY A 143 18.72 -3.71 5.66
C GLY A 143 19.63 -4.94 5.51
N ASN A 144 19.93 -5.35 4.28
CA ASN A 144 20.89 -6.42 3.98
C ASN A 144 21.64 -6.13 2.66
N ARG A 145 22.74 -5.41 2.75
CA ARG A 145 23.60 -5.03 1.60
C ARG A 145 24.25 -6.20 0.88
N ARG A 146 24.20 -7.42 1.45
CA ARG A 146 24.77 -8.62 0.85
C ARG A 146 23.76 -9.43 0.03
N SER A 147 22.49 -9.05 0.09
CA SER A 147 21.43 -9.71 -0.66
C SER A 147 21.51 -9.38 -2.13
N GLU A 148 21.35 -10.38 -2.97
CA GLU A 148 21.20 -10.21 -4.41
C GLU A 148 19.74 -9.94 -4.75
N LEU A 149 19.50 -8.85 -5.48
CA LEU A 149 18.17 -8.53 -6.00
C LEU A 149 17.91 -9.33 -7.27
N VAL A 150 16.86 -10.13 -7.28
CA VAL A 150 16.47 -10.94 -8.42
C VAL A 150 15.15 -10.46 -9.04
N SER A 151 14.94 -10.76 -10.31
CA SER A 151 13.76 -10.33 -11.08
C SER A 151 12.59 -11.31 -11.03
N SER A 152 12.77 -12.50 -10.42
CA SER A 152 11.74 -13.54 -10.24
C SER A 152 11.66 -13.94 -8.78
N PRO A 153 10.47 -14.28 -8.24
CA PRO A 153 10.32 -14.76 -6.86
C PRO A 153 10.87 -16.19 -6.63
N GLU A 154 11.32 -16.87 -7.69
CA GLU A 154 11.79 -18.25 -7.63
C GLU A 154 13.03 -18.37 -6.75
N ASN A 155 13.01 -19.33 -5.81
CA ASN A 155 14.11 -19.63 -4.89
C ASN A 155 14.58 -18.45 -4.02
N CYS A 156 13.74 -17.42 -3.83
CA CYS A 156 14.06 -16.29 -2.97
C CYS A 156 13.85 -16.65 -1.50
N ASP A 157 14.71 -16.08 -0.64
CA ASP A 157 14.58 -16.18 0.81
C ASP A 157 13.67 -15.07 1.37
N LEU A 158 13.60 -13.93 0.72
CA LEU A 158 12.75 -12.78 1.08
C LEU A 158 12.02 -12.24 -0.13
N ILE A 159 10.70 -12.17 -0.04
CA ILE A 159 9.82 -11.77 -1.12
C ILE A 159 8.92 -10.65 -0.64
N VAL A 160 8.87 -9.54 -1.39
CA VAL A 160 7.99 -8.39 -1.11
C VAL A 160 7.04 -8.20 -2.27
N VAL A 161 5.75 -8.40 -2.03
CA VAL A 161 4.71 -8.35 -3.06
C VAL A 161 3.44 -7.67 -2.54
N SER A 162 2.63 -7.18 -3.47
CA SER A 162 1.23 -6.85 -3.22
C SER A 162 0.35 -7.98 -3.76
N ALA A 163 -0.84 -8.14 -3.24
CA ALA A 163 -1.78 -9.13 -3.77
C ALA A 163 -2.19 -8.84 -5.24
N SER A 164 -2.08 -7.60 -5.70
CA SER A 164 -2.26 -7.23 -7.11
C SER A 164 -1.23 -7.86 -8.04
N ASP A 165 -0.01 -8.13 -7.53
CA ASP A 165 1.09 -8.71 -8.30
C ASP A 165 0.93 -10.23 -8.49
N ILE A 166 0.05 -10.87 -7.70
CA ILE A 166 -0.21 -12.30 -7.76
C ILE A 166 -1.40 -12.54 -8.67
N HIS A 167 -1.16 -13.11 -9.84
CA HIS A 167 -2.21 -13.48 -10.80
C HIS A 167 -2.84 -14.83 -10.47
N ASP A 168 -2.03 -15.81 -10.14
CA ASP A 168 -2.39 -17.15 -9.73
C ASP A 168 -1.67 -17.52 -8.44
N PHE A 169 -2.46 -17.81 -7.40
CA PHE A 169 -1.94 -18.08 -6.06
C PHE A 169 -1.16 -19.39 -5.99
N ASP A 170 -1.68 -20.46 -6.62
CA ASP A 170 -1.07 -21.79 -6.55
C ASP A 170 0.26 -21.79 -7.30
N SER A 171 0.32 -21.23 -8.50
CA SER A 171 1.55 -21.07 -9.27
C SER A 171 2.60 -20.21 -8.52
N PHE A 172 2.17 -19.15 -7.84
CA PHE A 172 3.06 -18.35 -7.00
C PHE A 172 3.64 -19.16 -5.85
N MET A 173 2.82 -19.93 -5.13
CA MET A 173 3.26 -20.73 -4.00
C MET A 173 4.20 -21.87 -4.42
N ASP A 174 3.99 -22.47 -5.59
CA ASP A 174 4.85 -23.52 -6.15
C ASP A 174 6.24 -22.99 -6.55
N SER A 175 6.33 -21.69 -6.86
CA SER A 175 7.60 -21.05 -7.26
C SER A 175 8.48 -20.62 -6.09
N VAL A 176 7.89 -20.48 -4.89
CA VAL A 176 8.56 -19.90 -3.71
C VAL A 176 9.30 -20.98 -2.92
N SER A 177 10.45 -20.64 -2.35
CA SER A 177 11.23 -21.51 -1.48
C SER A 177 10.48 -21.90 -0.20
N ASP A 178 10.62 -23.14 0.25
CA ASP A 178 9.94 -23.72 1.44
C ASP A 178 10.19 -22.94 2.75
N ASN A 179 11.30 -22.20 2.84
CA ASN A 179 11.68 -21.43 4.03
C ASN A 179 11.68 -19.90 3.78
N ALA A 180 11.01 -19.46 2.75
CA ALA A 180 10.96 -18.04 2.41
C ALA A 180 10.13 -17.24 3.42
N MET A 181 10.50 -15.97 3.56
CA MET A 181 9.67 -14.96 4.21
C MET A 181 8.98 -14.11 3.12
N ILE A 182 7.66 -14.02 3.18
CA ILE A 182 6.87 -13.23 2.24
C ILE A 182 6.25 -12.05 2.98
N VAL A 183 6.41 -10.85 2.42
CA VAL A 183 5.84 -9.61 2.93
C VAL A 183 4.79 -9.10 1.96
N PHE A 184 3.55 -9.06 2.42
CA PHE A 184 2.43 -8.53 1.67
C PHE A 184 2.13 -7.09 2.11
N LYS A 185 1.99 -6.18 1.14
CA LYS A 185 1.50 -4.81 1.41
C LYS A 185 -0.02 -4.77 1.24
N ASP A 186 -0.68 -3.92 2.05
CA ASP A 186 -2.10 -3.53 1.92
C ASP A 186 -3.09 -4.71 1.95
N ILE A 187 -2.90 -5.67 2.87
CA ILE A 187 -3.67 -6.94 2.96
C ILE A 187 -5.20 -6.79 3.16
N TYR A 188 -5.69 -5.58 3.44
CA TYR A 188 -7.11 -5.27 3.64
C TYR A 188 -7.63 -4.17 2.71
N PHE A 189 -6.91 -3.83 1.64
CA PHE A 189 -7.26 -2.68 0.82
C PHE A 189 -8.47 -2.92 -0.07
N HIS A 190 -8.52 -4.07 -0.76
CA HIS A 190 -9.64 -4.49 -1.63
C HIS A 190 -10.01 -5.96 -1.39
N GLY A 191 -11.06 -6.45 -2.08
CA GLY A 191 -11.52 -7.83 -1.94
C GLY A 191 -10.48 -8.88 -2.34
N LYS A 192 -9.72 -8.63 -3.43
CA LYS A 192 -8.68 -9.54 -3.92
C LYS A 192 -7.55 -9.72 -2.89
N GLU A 193 -7.09 -8.64 -2.27
CA GLU A 193 -6.04 -8.67 -1.23
C GLU A 193 -6.49 -9.48 -0.02
N VAL A 194 -7.74 -9.29 0.41
CA VAL A 194 -8.34 -10.07 1.50
C VAL A 194 -8.42 -11.56 1.16
N ASP A 195 -8.77 -11.89 -0.08
CA ASP A 195 -8.91 -13.28 -0.52
C ASP A 195 -7.53 -13.97 -0.63
N ILE A 196 -6.53 -13.31 -1.20
CA ILE A 196 -5.14 -13.80 -1.24
C ILE A 196 -4.60 -13.99 0.19
N TRP A 197 -4.82 -13.01 1.07
CA TRP A 197 -4.40 -13.13 2.47
C TRP A 197 -5.09 -14.29 3.20
N ARG A 198 -6.34 -14.56 2.89
CA ARG A 198 -7.10 -15.71 3.44
C ARG A 198 -6.56 -17.03 2.91
N GLN A 199 -6.29 -17.14 1.60
CA GLN A 199 -5.69 -18.31 0.98
C GLN A 199 -4.30 -18.58 1.57
N MET A 200 -3.47 -17.54 1.75
CA MET A 200 -2.16 -17.64 2.39
C MET A 200 -2.26 -18.24 3.79
N LYS A 201 -3.19 -17.77 4.63
CA LYS A 201 -3.41 -18.35 5.96
C LYS A 201 -3.92 -19.78 5.95
N ALA A 202 -4.61 -20.21 4.91
CA ALA A 202 -5.13 -21.56 4.76
C ALA A 202 -4.09 -22.55 4.15
N SER A 203 -2.99 -22.02 3.62
CA SER A 203 -1.96 -22.83 2.97
C SER A 203 -1.18 -23.67 3.99
N LYS A 204 -0.92 -24.93 3.64
CA LYS A 204 -0.18 -25.89 4.47
C LYS A 204 1.32 -25.60 4.55
N CYS A 205 1.86 -24.85 3.59
CA CYS A 205 3.26 -24.45 3.56
C CYS A 205 3.58 -23.30 4.51
N VAL A 206 2.57 -22.72 5.17
CA VAL A 206 2.73 -21.57 6.06
C VAL A 206 2.95 -22.04 7.49
N ALA A 207 4.08 -21.66 8.08
CA ALA A 207 4.35 -21.92 9.50
C ALA A 207 3.75 -20.83 10.39
N MET A 208 3.96 -19.55 10.05
CA MET A 208 3.47 -18.43 10.85
C MET A 208 3.00 -17.27 9.95
N THR A 209 1.95 -16.57 10.38
CA THR A 209 1.55 -15.31 9.79
C THR A 209 1.42 -14.22 10.85
N PHE A 210 1.86 -13.02 10.50
CA PHE A 210 1.74 -11.83 11.33
C PHE A 210 0.94 -10.78 10.59
N ASP A 211 -0.27 -10.55 11.04
CA ASP A 211 -1.21 -9.58 10.47
C ASP A 211 -0.99 -8.23 11.15
N CYS A 212 -0.37 -7.29 10.44
CA CYS A 212 -0.05 -5.95 10.91
C CYS A 212 -1.02 -4.88 10.41
N TYR A 213 -2.15 -5.24 9.81
CA TYR A 213 -3.19 -4.42 9.19
C TYR A 213 -2.79 -3.81 7.85
N ASP A 214 -1.82 -2.91 7.81
CA ASP A 214 -1.34 -2.31 6.55
C ASP A 214 -0.46 -3.28 5.75
N CYS A 215 0.08 -4.29 6.41
CA CYS A 215 0.89 -5.35 5.78
C CYS A 215 0.73 -6.68 6.51
N GLY A 216 1.11 -7.76 5.86
CA GLY A 216 1.21 -9.09 6.44
C GLY A 216 2.60 -9.67 6.24
N VAL A 217 3.12 -10.34 7.23
CA VAL A 217 4.38 -11.09 7.13
C VAL A 217 4.06 -12.57 7.27
N VAL A 218 4.55 -13.37 6.33
CA VAL A 218 4.37 -14.81 6.28
C VAL A 218 5.74 -15.46 6.36
N ILE A 219 5.87 -16.45 7.23
CA ILE A 219 7.04 -17.31 7.31
C ILE A 219 6.61 -18.68 6.82
N LEU A 220 7.19 -19.11 5.71
CA LEU A 220 6.99 -20.46 5.18
C LEU A 220 7.78 -21.47 5.98
N GLY A 221 7.32 -22.71 5.99
CA GLY A 221 7.98 -23.82 6.66
C GLY A 221 7.02 -24.97 6.93
N GLN A 222 7.57 -26.16 7.05
CA GLN A 222 6.77 -27.32 7.38
C GLN A 222 6.42 -27.32 8.87
N THR A 223 5.13 -27.25 9.17
CA THR A 223 4.62 -27.36 10.53
C THR A 223 3.30 -28.11 10.57
N MET A 224 3.07 -28.85 11.66
CA MET A 224 1.79 -29.52 11.89
C MET A 224 0.67 -28.53 12.28
N HIS A 225 1.01 -27.38 12.86
CA HIS A 225 0.07 -26.40 13.39
C HIS A 225 0.48 -24.99 12.99
N PRO A 226 -0.02 -24.46 11.87
CA PRO A 226 0.21 -23.08 11.49
C PRO A 226 -0.31 -22.10 12.56
N SER A 227 0.43 -21.05 12.82
CA SER A 227 0.10 -20.07 13.84
C SER A 227 -0.16 -18.70 13.21
N HIS A 228 -1.24 -18.05 13.61
CA HIS A 228 -1.67 -16.77 13.05
C HIS A 228 -1.76 -15.71 14.15
N TYR A 229 -0.98 -14.67 14.03
CA TYR A 229 -0.86 -13.61 15.02
C TYR A 229 -1.38 -12.28 14.50
N LEU A 230 -2.18 -11.59 15.32
CA LEU A 230 -2.54 -10.18 15.10
C LEU A 230 -1.49 -9.33 15.80
N VAL A 231 -0.93 -8.35 15.10
CA VAL A 231 0.10 -7.45 15.66
C VAL A 231 -0.31 -6.01 15.41
N ASN A 232 -0.10 -5.14 16.40
CA ASN A 232 -0.31 -3.72 16.28
C ASN A 232 1.07 -3.01 16.23
N LEU A 233 1.42 -2.45 15.04
CA LEU A 233 2.70 -1.77 14.77
C LEU A 233 2.66 -0.28 15.13
#